data_e42af90c8f96dddb4dc71bfa50780887
#
_entry.id   e42af90c8f96dddb4dc71bfa50780887
#
_cell.length_a   1.000
_cell.length_b   1.000
_cell.length_c   1.000
_cell.angle_alpha   90.00
_cell.angle_beta   90.00
_cell.angle_gamma   90.00
#
_symmetry.space_group_name_H-M   'P 1'
#
loop_
_entity.id
_entity.type
_entity.pdbx_description
1 polymer ?
#
loop_
_entity_poly.entity_id
_entity_poly.type
_entity_poly.pdbx_seq_one_letter_code
_entity_poly.pdbx_strand_id
1 'polypeptide(L)'
;DDLKSFQRICPAVCIHQEVQTVEYITVRFWRDQEGIFSAGEIADIVIEFFACDIPPRYIAAMAACNPRPVWLNLEGLTAEEWVEGCHTLPSPHPRLPLTKYFFFPGFTNKTGGLLHEFSLEEKRQQFQSNALAKADFFAQLGATSTEIASFKVSLFCYPHAPVENL
;
A
#
# COMPACT_ATOMS: atom_id res chain seq x y z
N ASP A 1 -10.46 -3.37 8.28
CA ASP A 1 -10.64 -1.98 7.85
C ASP A 1 -11.90 -1.84 7.04
N ASP A 2 -12.51 -0.67 7.03
CA ASP A 2 -13.79 -0.44 6.39
C ASP A 2 -13.65 0.20 5.00
N LEU A 3 -14.62 -0.05 4.12
CA LEU A 3 -14.68 0.56 2.80
C LEU A 3 -14.80 2.09 2.85
N LYS A 4 -15.30 2.65 3.96
CA LYS A 4 -15.45 4.08 4.18
C LYS A 4 -14.08 4.78 4.33
N SER A 5 -13.14 4.16 5.03
CA SER A 5 -11.75 4.64 5.10
C SER A 5 -11.07 4.52 3.74
N PHE A 6 -11.29 3.42 3.02
CA PHE A 6 -10.73 3.23 1.69
C PHE A 6 -11.30 4.23 0.66
N GLN A 7 -12.59 4.60 0.76
CA GLN A 7 -13.19 5.62 -0.10
C GLN A 7 -12.51 6.99 0.00
N ARG A 8 -11.89 7.32 1.14
CA ARG A 8 -11.13 8.58 1.28
C ARG A 8 -9.89 8.61 0.39
N ILE A 9 -9.30 7.45 0.11
CA ILE A 9 -8.13 7.30 -0.76
C ILE A 9 -8.58 7.14 -2.21
N CYS A 10 -9.66 6.38 -2.43
CA CYS A 10 -10.24 6.10 -3.74
C CYS A 10 -11.72 6.48 -3.77
N PRO A 11 -12.08 7.73 -4.11
CA PRO A 11 -13.47 8.23 -4.08
C PRO A 11 -14.46 7.45 -4.97
N ALA A 12 -13.96 6.72 -5.97
CA ALA A 12 -14.78 5.88 -6.85
C ALA A 12 -15.30 4.61 -6.16
N VAL A 13 -14.79 4.26 -4.98
CA VAL A 13 -15.25 3.09 -4.21
C VAL A 13 -16.60 3.37 -3.56
N CYS A 14 -17.57 2.48 -3.77
CA CYS A 14 -18.88 2.51 -3.14
C CYS A 14 -18.86 1.77 -1.80
N ILE A 15 -19.20 2.45 -0.71
CA ILE A 15 -19.16 1.89 0.66
C ILE A 15 -20.23 0.83 0.92
N HIS A 16 -21.25 0.76 0.08
CA HIS A 16 -22.37 -0.18 0.21
C HIS A 16 -22.22 -1.43 -0.68
N GLN A 17 -21.14 -1.52 -1.44
CA GLN A 17 -20.89 -2.63 -2.37
C GLN A 17 -19.66 -3.41 -1.92
N GLU A 18 -19.89 -4.59 -1.39
CA GLU A 18 -18.83 -5.44 -0.80
C GLU A 18 -17.82 -5.97 -1.82
N VAL A 19 -18.23 -6.15 -3.07
CA VAL A 19 -17.35 -6.55 -4.19
C VAL A 19 -17.62 -5.60 -5.35
N GLN A 20 -16.59 -4.94 -5.83
CA GLN A 20 -16.70 -3.96 -6.90
C GLN A 20 -15.39 -3.86 -7.70
N THR A 21 -15.48 -3.42 -8.94
CA THR A 21 -14.30 -3.18 -9.78
C THR A 21 -14.14 -1.68 -9.99
N VAL A 22 -12.97 -1.16 -9.63
CA VAL A 22 -12.59 0.24 -9.81
C VAL A 22 -11.27 0.27 -10.56
N GLU A 23 -11.21 0.92 -11.72
CA GLU A 23 -10.01 1.05 -12.54
C GLU A 23 -9.26 -0.29 -12.76
N TYR A 24 -10.00 -1.34 -13.13
CA TYR A 24 -9.48 -2.71 -13.35
C TYR A 24 -9.05 -3.46 -12.07
N ILE A 25 -9.22 -2.87 -10.89
CA ILE A 25 -8.91 -3.50 -9.61
C ILE A 25 -10.22 -3.96 -8.96
N THR A 26 -10.30 -5.23 -8.59
CA THR A 26 -11.41 -5.72 -7.79
C THR A 26 -11.16 -5.40 -6.32
N VAL A 27 -11.98 -4.51 -5.78
CA VAL A 27 -12.03 -4.18 -4.36
C VAL A 27 -13.07 -5.07 -3.70
N ARG A 28 -12.67 -5.78 -2.65
CA ARG A 28 -13.57 -6.65 -1.90
C ARG A 28 -13.48 -6.31 -0.42
N PHE A 29 -14.64 -6.16 0.23
CA PHE A 29 -14.69 -6.04 1.68
C PHE A 29 -14.22 -7.35 2.32
N TRP A 30 -13.31 -7.23 3.29
CA TRP A 30 -12.68 -8.36 3.94
C TRP A 30 -13.51 -8.84 5.12
N ARG A 31 -13.97 -10.10 5.07
CA ARG A 31 -14.69 -10.75 6.16
C ARG A 31 -13.93 -12.01 6.59
N ASP A 32 -13.49 -12.04 7.83
CA ASP A 32 -12.64 -13.12 8.37
C ASP A 32 -13.29 -14.52 8.36
N GLN A 33 -14.60 -14.57 8.27
CA GLN A 33 -15.32 -15.83 8.56
C GLN A 33 -16.22 -16.35 7.45
N GLU A 34 -16.47 -15.62 6.37
CA GLU A 34 -17.43 -16.01 5.35
C GLU A 34 -16.76 -16.28 4.01
N GLY A 35 -17.06 -17.43 3.46
CA GLY A 35 -16.73 -17.80 2.09
C GLY A 35 -15.88 -19.06 1.96
N ILE A 36 -16.22 -19.87 0.97
CA ILE A 36 -15.35 -20.91 0.41
C ILE A 36 -14.66 -20.25 -0.78
N PHE A 37 -13.34 -20.16 -0.72
CA PHE A 37 -12.56 -19.72 -1.87
C PHE A 37 -12.34 -20.89 -2.81
N SER A 38 -12.75 -20.75 -4.06
CA SER A 38 -12.40 -21.68 -5.12
C SER A 38 -10.96 -21.48 -5.59
N ALA A 39 -10.34 -22.50 -6.17
CA ALA A 39 -8.98 -22.37 -6.70
C ALA A 39 -8.85 -21.24 -7.75
N GLY A 40 -9.91 -20.95 -8.50
CA GLY A 40 -9.93 -19.87 -9.48
C GLY A 40 -10.01 -18.44 -8.88
N GLU A 41 -10.26 -18.33 -7.56
CA GLU A 41 -10.25 -17.02 -6.86
C GLU A 41 -8.90 -16.73 -6.18
N ILE A 42 -7.98 -17.69 -6.18
CA ILE A 42 -6.65 -17.50 -5.60
C ILE A 42 -5.72 -16.94 -6.69
N ALA A 43 -5.12 -15.80 -6.39
CA ALA A 43 -4.15 -15.17 -7.28
C ALA A 43 -2.82 -15.93 -7.30
N ASP A 44 -2.07 -15.82 -8.40
CA ASP A 44 -0.73 -16.42 -8.53
C ASP A 44 0.30 -15.78 -7.57
N ILE A 45 0.07 -14.51 -7.22
CA ILE A 45 0.87 -13.76 -6.24
C ILE A 45 -0.07 -13.20 -5.19
N VAL A 46 0.19 -13.49 -3.92
CA VAL A 46 -0.55 -12.98 -2.77
C VAL A 46 0.36 -12.08 -1.96
N ILE A 47 -0.03 -10.82 -1.80
CA ILE A 47 0.71 -9.83 -1.02
C ILE A 47 -0.07 -9.51 0.25
N GLU A 48 0.52 -9.82 1.37
CA GLU A 48 0.10 -9.40 2.70
C GLU A 48 0.84 -8.11 3.04
N PHE A 49 0.14 -7.10 3.54
CA PHE A 49 0.75 -5.81 3.86
C PHE A 49 0.82 -5.61 5.37
N PHE A 50 2.02 -5.36 5.89
CA PHE A 50 2.29 -5.23 7.33
C PHE A 50 1.77 -6.42 8.16
N ALA A 51 1.96 -7.63 7.68
CA ALA A 51 1.49 -8.84 8.35
C ALA A 51 0.01 -8.76 8.77
N CYS A 52 -0.85 -8.10 7.96
CA CYS A 52 -2.28 -8.15 8.17
C CYS A 52 -2.74 -9.60 8.01
N ASP A 53 -3.46 -10.14 8.99
CA ASP A 53 -3.86 -11.54 9.00
C ASP A 53 -4.75 -11.91 7.80
N ILE A 54 -4.20 -12.68 6.86
CA ILE A 54 -4.99 -13.28 5.78
C ILE A 54 -5.93 -14.33 6.38
N PRO A 55 -7.23 -14.40 5.99
CA PRO A 55 -8.13 -15.40 6.53
C PRO A 55 -7.58 -16.81 6.42
N PRO A 56 -7.68 -17.64 7.47
CA PRO A 56 -7.19 -19.01 7.46
C PRO A 56 -7.76 -19.85 6.31
N ARG A 57 -8.99 -19.56 5.88
CA ARG A 57 -9.63 -20.23 4.73
C ARG A 57 -8.97 -19.89 3.41
N TYR A 58 -8.56 -18.63 3.23
CA TYR A 58 -7.82 -18.22 2.04
C TYR A 58 -6.43 -18.88 2.00
N ILE A 59 -5.73 -18.93 3.14
CA ILE A 59 -4.43 -19.63 3.26
C ILE A 59 -4.59 -21.13 2.97
N ALA A 60 -5.66 -21.74 3.46
CA ALA A 60 -5.94 -23.16 3.14
C ALA A 60 -6.20 -23.38 1.64
N ALA A 61 -6.93 -22.47 0.99
CA ALA A 61 -7.16 -22.50 -0.45
C ALA A 61 -5.86 -22.30 -1.25
N MET A 62 -4.99 -21.37 -0.84
CA MET A 62 -3.64 -21.20 -1.40
C MET A 62 -2.84 -22.52 -1.36
N ALA A 63 -2.90 -23.22 -0.24
CA ALA A 63 -2.18 -24.49 -0.06
C ALA A 63 -2.69 -25.62 -0.97
N ALA A 64 -3.96 -25.55 -1.39
CA ALA A 64 -4.60 -26.51 -2.29
C ALA A 64 -4.32 -26.21 -3.79
N CYS A 65 -3.80 -25.03 -4.13
CA CYS A 65 -3.48 -24.67 -5.51
C CYS A 65 -2.28 -25.46 -6.07
N ASN A 66 -2.30 -25.67 -7.38
CA ASN A 66 -1.17 -26.24 -8.12
C ASN A 66 -1.00 -25.52 -9.47
N PRO A 67 0.05 -24.70 -9.70
CA PRO A 67 1.09 -24.38 -8.72
C PRO A 67 0.55 -23.58 -7.53
N ARG A 68 1.28 -23.59 -6.43
CA ARG A 68 0.97 -22.74 -5.27
C ARG A 68 1.35 -21.28 -5.56
N PRO A 69 0.58 -20.31 -5.02
CA PRO A 69 0.91 -18.91 -5.19
C PRO A 69 2.22 -18.53 -4.50
N VAL A 70 2.86 -17.51 -5.01
CA VAL A 70 3.93 -16.80 -4.31
C VAL A 70 3.29 -15.96 -3.20
N TRP A 71 3.73 -16.14 -1.97
CA TRP A 71 3.22 -15.40 -0.82
C TRP A 71 4.28 -14.44 -0.29
N LEU A 72 3.99 -13.15 -0.36
CA LEU A 72 4.87 -12.08 0.09
C LEU A 72 4.23 -11.34 1.26
N ASN A 73 5.03 -11.00 2.27
CA ASN A 73 4.68 -9.98 3.23
C ASN A 73 5.46 -8.71 2.89
N LEU A 74 4.74 -7.67 2.46
CA LEU A 74 5.30 -6.36 2.12
C LEU A 74 5.34 -5.50 3.37
N GLU A 75 6.54 -5.08 3.75
CA GLU A 75 6.80 -4.20 4.88
C GLU A 75 6.95 -2.73 4.46
N GLY A 76 6.98 -1.83 5.43
CA GLY A 76 7.20 -0.41 5.20
C GLY A 76 8.62 -0.09 4.77
N LEU A 77 8.77 1.05 4.09
CA LEU A 77 10.08 1.59 3.76
C LEU A 77 10.84 1.95 5.06
N THR A 78 12.05 1.44 5.19
CA THR A 78 12.91 1.74 6.33
C THR A 78 14.37 1.87 5.92
N ALA A 79 15.14 2.65 6.71
CA ALA A 79 16.59 2.81 6.57
C ALA A 79 17.36 2.04 7.65
N GLU A 80 16.71 1.22 8.47
CA GLU A 80 17.35 0.45 9.53
C GLU A 80 18.18 -0.71 8.97
N GLU A 81 19.39 -0.89 9.47
CA GLU A 81 20.36 -1.86 8.94
C GLU A 81 19.90 -3.32 9.07
N TRP A 82 19.11 -3.65 10.11
CA TRP A 82 18.67 -5.03 10.35
C TRP A 82 17.80 -5.60 9.22
N VAL A 83 17.12 -4.75 8.45
CA VAL A 83 16.26 -5.21 7.35
C VAL A 83 17.04 -5.89 6.23
N GLU A 84 18.32 -5.58 6.07
CA GLU A 84 19.17 -6.24 5.07
C GLU A 84 19.30 -7.75 5.30
N GLY A 85 19.21 -8.18 6.55
CA GLY A 85 19.23 -9.60 6.91
C GLY A 85 17.86 -10.28 6.87
N CYS A 86 16.79 -9.49 6.73
CA CYS A 86 15.40 -9.98 6.75
C CYS A 86 14.74 -9.95 5.37
N HIS A 87 15.25 -9.16 4.43
CA HIS A 87 14.71 -9.09 3.08
C HIS A 87 14.83 -10.43 2.37
N THR A 88 13.73 -10.89 1.79
CA THR A 88 13.53 -12.21 1.16
C THR A 88 13.66 -13.41 2.10
N LEU A 89 13.69 -13.18 3.40
CA LEU A 89 13.75 -14.26 4.38
C LEU A 89 12.49 -15.14 4.30
N PRO A 90 12.64 -16.48 4.14
CA PRO A 90 11.52 -17.38 4.11
C PRO A 90 10.94 -17.62 5.51
N SER A 91 9.62 -17.68 5.60
CA SER A 91 8.86 -18.07 6.79
C SER A 91 7.91 -19.20 6.40
N PRO A 92 8.32 -20.48 6.59
CA PRO A 92 7.48 -21.62 6.31
C PRO A 92 6.25 -21.63 7.22
N HIS A 93 5.08 -21.88 6.63
CA HIS A 93 3.84 -22.04 7.40
C HIS A 93 3.92 -23.32 8.25
N PRO A 94 3.55 -23.28 9.55
CA PRO A 94 3.80 -24.38 10.50
C PRO A 94 3.06 -25.68 10.18
N ARG A 95 1.97 -25.63 9.39
CA ARG A 95 1.10 -26.79 9.13
C ARG A 95 0.76 -27.01 7.66
N LEU A 96 0.96 -26.01 6.80
CA LEU A 96 0.59 -26.05 5.38
C LEU A 96 1.85 -25.96 4.52
N PRO A 97 1.85 -26.53 3.31
CA PRO A 97 3.01 -26.51 2.42
C PRO A 97 3.14 -25.14 1.71
N LEU A 98 3.19 -24.08 2.47
CA LEU A 98 3.34 -22.71 2.03
C LEU A 98 4.55 -22.07 2.68
N THR A 99 5.19 -21.16 1.97
CA THR A 99 6.26 -20.32 2.50
C THR A 99 5.93 -18.86 2.19
N LYS A 100 5.93 -18.01 3.20
CA LYS A 100 5.83 -16.57 3.09
C LYS A 100 7.23 -15.98 3.02
N TYR A 101 7.45 -15.00 2.16
CA TYR A 101 8.72 -14.29 2.05
C TYR A 101 8.53 -12.84 2.46
N PHE A 102 9.42 -12.32 3.29
CA PHE A 102 9.38 -10.92 3.71
C PHE A 102 10.01 -10.03 2.65
N PHE A 103 9.29 -9.00 2.24
CA PHE A 103 9.78 -7.99 1.30
C PHE A 103 9.91 -6.65 2.02
N PHE A 104 11.14 -6.20 2.20
CA PHE A 104 11.45 -4.92 2.82
C PHE A 104 11.88 -3.91 1.75
N PRO A 105 11.07 -2.88 1.43
CA PRO A 105 11.56 -1.71 0.71
C PRO A 105 12.65 -1.01 1.52
N GLY A 106 13.67 -0.48 0.84
CA GLY A 106 14.81 0.13 1.53
C GLY A 106 15.77 0.83 0.57
N PHE A 107 16.87 1.32 1.10
CA PHE A 107 17.79 2.22 0.41
C PHE A 107 19.10 1.55 -0.02
N THR A 108 19.28 0.26 0.23
CA THR A 108 20.49 -0.48 -0.09
C THR A 108 20.23 -1.57 -1.13
N ASN A 109 21.31 -2.09 -1.73
CA ASN A 109 21.23 -3.17 -2.71
C ASN A 109 20.87 -4.54 -2.10
N LYS A 110 20.71 -4.62 -0.77
CA LYS A 110 20.26 -5.82 -0.05
C LYS A 110 18.80 -5.75 0.37
N THR A 111 18.08 -4.73 -0.08
CA THR A 111 16.66 -4.52 0.17
C THR A 111 15.88 -4.48 -1.14
N GLY A 112 14.55 -4.38 -1.08
CA GLY A 112 13.68 -4.35 -2.24
C GLY A 112 13.69 -3.05 -3.05
N GLY A 113 14.53 -2.08 -2.66
CA GLY A 113 14.59 -0.77 -3.30
C GLY A 113 13.38 0.11 -2.96
N LEU A 114 13.23 1.20 -3.70
CA LEU A 114 12.12 2.12 -3.54
C LEU A 114 10.96 1.71 -4.45
N LEU A 115 9.78 1.56 -3.88
CA LEU A 115 8.56 1.33 -4.64
C LEU A 115 8.01 2.69 -5.11
N HIS A 116 7.89 2.88 -6.40
CA HIS A 116 7.33 4.09 -7.00
C HIS A 116 6.66 3.79 -8.34
N GLU A 117 5.75 4.68 -8.76
CA GLU A 117 5.12 4.56 -10.07
C GLU A 117 6.13 4.82 -11.20
N PHE A 118 5.93 4.14 -12.33
CA PHE A 118 6.82 4.17 -13.49
C PHE A 118 7.15 5.58 -13.99
N SER A 119 6.21 6.52 -13.93
CA SER A 119 6.38 7.89 -14.43
C SER A 119 6.48 8.94 -13.31
N LEU A 120 6.82 8.54 -12.09
CA LEU A 120 6.83 9.45 -10.94
C LEU A 120 7.80 10.61 -11.13
N GLU A 121 9.01 10.34 -11.62
CA GLU A 121 10.04 11.37 -11.80
C GLU A 121 9.66 12.39 -12.87
N GLU A 122 9.13 11.93 -14.01
CA GLU A 122 8.64 12.83 -15.06
C GLU A 122 7.47 13.69 -14.57
N LYS A 123 6.51 13.09 -13.86
CA LYS A 123 5.38 13.83 -13.26
C LYS A 123 5.88 14.88 -12.25
N ARG A 124 6.84 14.53 -11.42
CA ARG A 124 7.46 15.43 -10.45
C ARG A 124 8.11 16.62 -11.15
N GLN A 125 8.92 16.36 -12.17
CA GLN A 125 9.60 17.42 -12.94
C GLN A 125 8.61 18.33 -13.66
N GLN A 126 7.59 17.76 -14.30
CA GLN A 126 6.51 18.51 -14.95
C GLN A 126 5.77 19.41 -13.96
N PHE A 127 5.41 18.90 -12.80
CA PHE A 127 4.75 19.67 -11.76
C PHE A 127 5.67 20.76 -11.22
N GLN A 128 6.94 20.47 -10.94
CA GLN A 128 7.90 21.42 -10.39
C GLN A 128 8.23 22.57 -11.36
N SER A 129 8.22 22.32 -12.66
CA SER A 129 8.46 23.33 -13.69
C SER A 129 7.22 24.15 -14.06
N ASN A 130 6.02 23.70 -13.71
CA ASN A 130 4.75 24.33 -14.07
C ASN A 130 4.21 25.20 -12.93
N ALA A 131 4.41 26.53 -13.04
CA ALA A 131 3.96 27.48 -12.03
C ALA A 131 2.42 27.50 -11.88
N LEU A 132 1.67 27.32 -12.97
CA LEU A 132 0.20 27.28 -12.93
C LEU A 132 -0.29 26.05 -12.20
N ALA A 133 0.22 24.88 -12.54
CA ALA A 133 -0.16 23.63 -11.87
C ALA A 133 0.14 23.68 -10.36
N LYS A 134 1.24 24.30 -9.95
CA LYS A 134 1.54 24.53 -8.53
C LYS A 134 0.54 25.49 -7.87
N ALA A 135 0.22 26.59 -8.53
CA ALA A 135 -0.76 27.55 -8.00
C ALA A 135 -2.14 26.90 -7.84
N ASP A 136 -2.60 26.17 -8.85
CA ASP A 136 -3.88 25.45 -8.83
C ASP A 136 -3.91 24.40 -7.71
N PHE A 137 -2.84 23.65 -7.53
CA PHE A 137 -2.72 22.68 -6.44
C PHE A 137 -2.88 23.32 -5.06
N PHE A 138 -2.17 24.42 -4.80
CA PHE A 138 -2.27 25.11 -3.52
C PHE A 138 -3.63 25.79 -3.33
N ALA A 139 -4.24 26.31 -4.42
CA ALA A 139 -5.58 26.85 -4.36
C ALA A 139 -6.63 25.78 -4.00
N GLN A 140 -6.49 24.56 -4.51
CA GLN A 140 -7.36 23.43 -4.13
C GLN A 140 -7.21 23.05 -2.65
N LEU A 141 -6.04 23.30 -2.04
CA LEU A 141 -5.82 23.15 -0.60
C LEU A 141 -6.35 24.35 0.22
N GLY A 142 -6.97 25.34 -0.42
CA GLY A 142 -7.54 26.53 0.22
C GLY A 142 -6.56 27.66 0.43
N ALA A 143 -5.34 27.61 -0.14
CA ALA A 143 -4.36 28.68 -0.01
C ALA A 143 -4.76 29.91 -0.84
N THR A 144 -4.63 31.09 -0.24
CA THR A 144 -4.82 32.39 -0.90
C THR A 144 -3.64 32.72 -1.84
N SER A 145 -3.84 33.69 -2.75
CA SER A 145 -2.78 34.14 -3.66
C SER A 145 -1.50 34.60 -2.94
N THR A 146 -1.65 35.24 -1.79
CA THR A 146 -0.52 35.69 -0.97
C THR A 146 0.24 34.51 -0.36
N GLU A 147 -0.48 33.52 0.15
CA GLU A 147 0.10 32.29 0.71
C GLU A 147 0.76 31.43 -0.39
N ILE A 148 0.19 31.39 -1.60
CA ILE A 148 0.81 30.71 -2.75
C ILE A 148 2.16 31.34 -3.13
N ALA A 149 2.33 32.65 -2.95
CA ALA A 149 3.58 33.34 -3.21
C ALA A 149 4.63 33.20 -2.08
N SER A 150 4.21 32.78 -0.87
CA SER A 150 5.07 32.69 0.30
C SER A 150 5.94 31.43 0.27
N PHE A 151 6.95 31.39 1.15
CA PHE A 151 7.70 30.15 1.44
C PHE A 151 6.78 29.12 2.07
N LYS A 152 6.91 27.85 1.63
CA LYS A 152 6.04 26.77 2.05
C LYS A 152 6.82 25.69 2.77
N VAL A 153 6.28 25.23 3.89
CA VAL A 153 6.78 24.08 4.65
C VAL A 153 5.68 23.03 4.69
N SER A 154 5.99 21.83 4.24
CA SER A 154 5.11 20.68 4.44
C SER A 154 5.48 19.98 5.73
N LEU A 155 4.52 19.88 6.65
CA LEU A 155 4.69 19.16 7.91
C LEU A 155 3.82 17.91 7.89
N PHE A 156 4.47 16.75 7.96
CA PHE A 156 3.80 15.46 8.11
C PHE A 156 3.97 14.97 9.55
N CYS A 157 2.90 14.98 10.32
CA CYS A 157 2.92 14.57 11.72
C CYS A 157 1.57 13.94 12.14
N TYR A 158 1.57 13.27 13.28
CA TYR A 158 0.32 12.83 13.90
C TYR A 158 -0.49 14.00 14.45
N PRO A 159 -1.84 13.90 14.52
CA PRO A 159 -2.70 14.99 15.00
C PRO A 159 -2.39 15.51 16.41
N HIS A 160 -1.75 14.69 17.23
CA HIS A 160 -1.36 15.02 18.61
C HIS A 160 0.09 15.52 18.75
N ALA A 161 0.80 15.68 17.63
CA ALA A 161 2.16 16.20 17.66
C ALA A 161 2.17 17.67 18.15
N PRO A 162 3.09 18.07 19.02
CA PRO A 162 3.14 19.42 19.58
C PRO A 162 3.72 20.43 18.59
N VAL A 163 3.00 20.63 17.47
CA VAL A 163 3.45 21.52 16.37
C VAL A 163 3.50 23.00 16.76
N GLU A 164 2.86 23.35 17.87
CA GLU A 164 2.87 24.71 18.42
C GLU A 164 4.28 25.17 18.86
N ASN A 165 5.21 24.23 19.01
CA ASN A 165 6.57 24.48 19.46
C ASN A 165 7.59 24.54 18.29
N LEU A 166 7.12 24.45 17.04
CA LEU A 166 7.93 24.56 15.84
C LEU A 166 7.95 26.00 15.32
#